data_4513ea83769de1cffa9a846e0bd94bdd
#
_entry.id   4513ea83769de1cffa9a846e0bd94bdd
#
_cell.length_a   1.000
_cell.length_b   1.000
_cell.length_c   1.000
_cell.angle_alpha   90.00
_cell.angle_beta   90.00
_cell.angle_gamma   90.00
#
_symmetry.space_group_name_H-M   'P 1'
#
loop_
_entity.id
_entity.type
_entity.pdbx_description
1 polymer ?
#
loop_
_entity_poly.entity_id
_entity_poly.type
_entity_poly.pdbx_seq_one_letter_code
_entity_poly.pdbx_strand_id
1 'polypeptide(L)'
;MTNNEGVDVVYDGVGKDTFDISLKCLKFRGLMVSFGQSSGMVNDVNLHSTFNPKSLYYTRPTLMHYIRNSEELTECSKKLFSKIKNKEIKPNIYKKFKLSEASAAHELIQSRNSVGSIILCP
;
A
#
# COMPACT_ATOMS: atom_id res chain seq x y z
N MET A 1 -18.82 -14.21 0.16
CA MET A 1 -17.36 -14.48 0.20
C MET A 1 -16.87 -14.79 1.61
N THR A 2 -17.24 -14.04 2.65
CA THR A 2 -16.75 -14.23 4.04
C THR A 2 -17.85 -14.64 5.03
N ASN A 3 -19.04 -14.98 4.57
CA ASN A 3 -20.22 -15.27 5.42
C ASN A 3 -20.47 -14.19 6.50
N ASN A 4 -20.18 -12.95 6.20
CA ASN A 4 -20.22 -11.77 7.09
C ASN A 4 -19.21 -11.78 8.26
N GLU A 5 -18.29 -12.70 8.31
CA GLU A 5 -17.25 -12.74 9.36
C GLU A 5 -16.16 -11.67 9.18
N GLY A 6 -15.92 -11.27 7.94
CA GLY A 6 -14.83 -10.38 7.56
C GLY A 6 -13.57 -11.13 7.12
N VAL A 7 -12.47 -10.39 6.93
CA VAL A 7 -11.18 -10.92 6.46
C VAL A 7 -10.14 -10.94 7.59
N ASP A 8 -9.14 -11.80 7.45
CA ASP A 8 -8.04 -11.91 8.42
C ASP A 8 -7.15 -10.67 8.44
N VAL A 9 -6.86 -10.12 7.26
CA VAL A 9 -5.92 -9.02 7.08
C VAL A 9 -6.47 -8.03 6.06
N VAL A 10 -6.32 -6.73 6.36
CA VAL A 10 -6.54 -5.63 5.40
C VAL A 10 -5.23 -4.89 5.19
N TYR A 11 -4.83 -4.73 3.94
CA TYR A 11 -3.72 -3.87 3.53
C TYR A 11 -4.26 -2.54 3.03
N ASP A 12 -4.00 -1.45 3.75
CA ASP A 12 -4.49 -0.12 3.42
C ASP A 12 -3.32 0.82 3.07
N GLY A 13 -3.31 1.29 1.82
CA GLY A 13 -2.36 2.27 1.30
C GLY A 13 -2.96 3.68 1.16
N VAL A 14 -4.24 3.85 1.47
CA VAL A 14 -4.99 5.09 1.23
C VAL A 14 -5.04 5.97 2.48
N GLY A 15 -5.34 5.41 3.63
CA GLY A 15 -5.29 6.10 4.92
C GLY A 15 -6.62 6.74 5.30
N LYS A 16 -6.66 8.08 5.46
CA LYS A 16 -7.80 8.81 6.05
C LYS A 16 -9.16 8.38 5.49
N ASP A 17 -9.29 8.30 4.18
CA ASP A 17 -10.60 8.06 3.54
C ASP A 17 -11.06 6.60 3.65
N THR A 18 -10.16 5.66 3.93
CA THR A 18 -10.46 4.23 3.93
C THR A 18 -10.32 3.57 5.30
N PHE A 19 -9.72 4.22 6.28
CA PHE A 19 -9.38 3.63 7.57
C PHE A 19 -10.57 2.93 8.24
N ASP A 20 -11.69 3.63 8.39
CA ASP A 20 -12.88 3.08 9.06
C ASP A 20 -13.51 1.92 8.29
N ILE A 21 -13.53 2.01 6.96
CA ILE A 21 -14.06 0.94 6.10
C ILE A 21 -13.14 -0.29 6.19
N SER A 22 -11.86 -0.09 6.16
CA SER A 22 -10.84 -1.12 6.30
C SER A 22 -10.98 -1.89 7.62
N LEU A 23 -11.18 -1.17 8.74
CA LEU A 23 -11.43 -1.80 10.05
C LEU A 23 -12.74 -2.59 10.08
N LYS A 24 -13.81 -2.08 9.45
CA LYS A 24 -15.09 -2.80 9.38
C LYS A 24 -14.99 -4.12 8.63
N CYS A 25 -14.12 -4.19 7.61
CA CYS A 25 -13.89 -5.41 6.83
C CYS A 25 -13.19 -6.52 7.62
N LEU A 26 -12.51 -6.20 8.71
CA LEU A 26 -11.78 -7.17 9.53
C LEU A 26 -12.70 -8.04 10.38
N LYS A 27 -12.39 -9.32 10.48
CA LYS A 27 -12.99 -10.22 11.48
C LYS A 27 -12.45 -9.95 12.88
N PHE A 28 -12.98 -10.63 13.88
CA PHE A 28 -12.42 -10.63 15.23
C PHE A 28 -10.94 -11.04 15.22
N ARG A 29 -10.10 -10.30 15.92
CA ARG A 29 -8.64 -10.49 15.97
C ARG A 29 -7.95 -10.37 14.62
N GLY A 30 -8.58 -9.63 13.67
CA GLY A 30 -8.00 -9.32 12.37
C GLY A 30 -6.87 -8.29 12.45
N LEU A 31 -6.03 -8.25 11.44
CA LEU A 31 -4.86 -7.37 11.34
C LEU A 31 -5.09 -6.26 10.31
N MET A 32 -4.98 -5.01 10.75
CA MET A 32 -4.88 -3.84 9.89
C MET A 32 -3.42 -3.52 9.59
N VAL A 33 -3.03 -3.60 8.32
CA VAL A 33 -1.69 -3.20 7.84
C VAL A 33 -1.82 -1.88 7.10
N SER A 34 -1.55 -0.76 7.78
CA SER A 34 -1.62 0.59 7.20
C SER A 34 -0.26 1.00 6.65
N PHE A 35 0.03 0.69 5.39
CA PHE A 35 1.33 0.94 4.78
C PHE A 35 1.43 2.23 3.96
N GLY A 36 0.31 2.97 3.80
CA GLY A 36 0.27 4.23 3.07
C GLY A 36 -0.75 5.22 3.61
N GLN A 37 -0.74 6.42 3.06
CA GLN A 37 -1.61 7.53 3.46
C GLN A 37 -1.87 8.50 2.31
N SER A 38 -2.17 7.98 1.10
CA SER A 38 -2.35 8.81 -0.10
C SER A 38 -3.51 9.80 -0.02
N SER A 39 -4.51 9.56 0.84
CA SER A 39 -5.62 10.48 1.12
C SER A 39 -5.37 11.36 2.35
N GLY A 40 -4.25 11.20 3.03
CA GLY A 40 -3.89 11.92 4.23
C GLY A 40 -3.70 11.03 5.47
N MET A 41 -3.20 11.66 6.53
CA MET A 41 -2.95 10.99 7.80
C MET A 41 -4.27 10.66 8.50
N VAL A 42 -4.29 9.50 9.17
CA VAL A 42 -5.35 9.16 10.13
C VAL A 42 -4.97 9.76 11.47
N ASN A 43 -5.75 10.70 11.93
CA ASN A 43 -5.55 11.39 13.21
C ASN A 43 -6.66 11.01 14.20
N ASP A 44 -6.43 11.32 15.47
CA ASP A 44 -7.43 11.25 16.54
C ASP A 44 -8.09 9.88 16.73
N VAL A 45 -7.31 8.81 16.56
CA VAL A 45 -7.79 7.44 16.74
C VAL A 45 -7.93 7.13 18.23
N ASN A 46 -9.16 6.93 18.67
CA ASN A 46 -9.40 6.40 20.01
C ASN A 46 -9.16 4.90 20.02
N LEU A 47 -8.05 4.48 20.61
CA LEU A 47 -7.61 3.08 20.60
C LEU A 47 -8.67 2.13 21.20
N HIS A 48 -9.33 2.56 22.27
CA HIS A 48 -10.32 1.73 22.95
C HIS A 48 -11.55 1.48 22.08
N SER A 49 -12.20 2.53 21.60
CA SER A 49 -13.41 2.40 20.77
C SER A 49 -13.13 1.81 19.39
N THR A 50 -11.92 1.97 18.87
CA THR A 50 -11.55 1.53 17.53
C THR A 50 -11.14 0.07 17.48
N PHE A 51 -10.31 -0.40 18.41
CA PHE A 51 -9.71 -1.73 18.32
C PHE A 51 -10.34 -2.76 19.27
N ASN A 52 -10.83 -2.31 20.44
CA ASN A 52 -11.38 -3.19 21.46
C ASN A 52 -12.61 -4.01 21.00
N PRO A 53 -13.57 -3.47 20.22
CA PRO A 53 -14.80 -4.23 19.89
C PRO A 53 -14.55 -5.55 19.17
N LYS A 54 -13.44 -5.66 18.43
CA LYS A 54 -13.06 -6.88 17.73
C LYS A 54 -11.67 -7.41 18.13
N SER A 55 -11.03 -6.81 19.15
CA SER A 55 -9.66 -7.13 19.56
C SER A 55 -8.67 -7.09 18.38
N LEU A 56 -8.71 -6.02 17.60
CA LEU A 56 -7.94 -5.90 16.36
C LEU A 56 -6.45 -5.67 16.63
N TYR A 57 -5.64 -6.16 15.70
CA TYR A 57 -4.23 -5.80 15.60
C TYR A 57 -4.05 -4.67 14.59
N TYR A 58 -3.09 -3.79 14.87
CA TYR A 58 -2.72 -2.71 13.97
C TYR A 58 -1.21 -2.64 13.81
N THR A 59 -0.75 -2.50 12.58
CA THR A 59 0.64 -2.21 12.28
C THR A 59 0.78 -1.18 11.18
N ARG A 60 1.82 -0.35 11.29
CA ARG A 60 2.19 0.64 10.29
C ARG A 60 3.62 0.39 9.83
N PRO A 61 3.83 -0.54 8.87
CA PRO A 61 5.15 -0.84 8.38
C PRO A 61 5.72 0.33 7.56
N THR A 62 7.02 0.54 7.69
CA THR A 62 7.80 1.48 6.88
C THR A 62 8.89 0.71 6.16
N LEU A 63 8.99 0.86 4.84
CA LEU A 63 9.94 0.13 4.01
C LEU A 63 11.38 0.20 4.55
N MET A 64 11.79 1.36 5.06
CA MET A 64 13.14 1.57 5.60
C MET A 64 13.47 0.65 6.78
N HIS A 65 12.48 0.14 7.50
CA HIS A 65 12.69 -0.82 8.57
C HIS A 65 12.92 -2.26 8.07
N TYR A 66 12.65 -2.52 6.79
CA TYR A 66 12.84 -3.82 6.12
C TYR A 66 14.10 -3.85 5.23
N ILE A 67 14.71 -2.69 4.97
CA ILE A 67 15.91 -2.52 4.14
C ILE A 67 16.93 -1.61 4.84
N ARG A 68 17.19 -1.89 6.12
CA ARG A 68 18.01 -1.04 7.02
C ARG A 68 19.47 -0.92 6.59
N ASN A 69 19.97 -1.89 5.85
CA ASN A 69 21.35 -1.94 5.37
C ASN A 69 21.43 -2.48 3.95
N SER A 70 22.61 -2.43 3.35
CA SER A 70 22.84 -2.85 1.95
C SER A 70 22.57 -4.34 1.73
N GLU A 71 22.73 -5.18 2.74
CA GLU A 71 22.49 -6.62 2.64
C GLU A 71 21.00 -6.90 2.54
N GLU A 72 20.19 -6.35 3.47
CA GLU A 72 18.72 -6.45 3.44
C GLU A 72 18.13 -5.89 2.13
N LEU A 73 18.62 -4.72 1.69
CA LEU A 73 18.20 -4.12 0.43
C LEU A 73 18.53 -5.04 -0.75
N THR A 74 19.73 -5.60 -0.79
CA THR A 74 20.19 -6.49 -1.85
C THR A 74 19.35 -7.78 -1.88
N GLU A 75 19.08 -8.37 -0.73
CA GLU A 75 18.27 -9.59 -0.64
C GLU A 75 16.83 -9.35 -1.11
N CYS A 76 16.19 -8.29 -0.59
CA CYS A 76 14.83 -7.92 -0.99
C CYS A 76 14.73 -7.60 -2.49
N SER A 77 15.71 -6.88 -3.03
CA SER A 77 15.77 -6.54 -4.46
C SER A 77 15.93 -7.78 -5.32
N LYS A 78 16.83 -8.70 -4.96
CA LYS A 78 17.02 -9.97 -5.67
C LYS A 78 15.73 -10.78 -5.71
N LYS A 79 15.02 -10.89 -4.57
CA LYS A 79 13.74 -11.60 -4.49
C LYS A 79 12.69 -10.97 -5.40
N LEU A 80 12.55 -9.63 -5.37
CA LEU A 80 11.59 -8.91 -6.19
C LEU A 80 11.89 -9.06 -7.68
N PHE A 81 13.13 -8.82 -8.11
CA PHE A 81 13.51 -8.92 -9.52
C PHE A 81 13.44 -10.35 -10.05
N SER A 82 13.74 -11.35 -9.22
CA SER A 82 13.53 -12.75 -9.59
C SER A 82 12.06 -13.05 -9.90
N LYS A 83 11.13 -12.57 -9.05
CA LYS A 83 9.70 -12.74 -9.26
C LYS A 83 9.19 -12.03 -10.51
N ILE A 84 9.70 -10.84 -10.81
CA ILE A 84 9.39 -10.11 -12.04
C ILE A 84 9.92 -10.88 -13.26
N LYS A 85 11.19 -11.36 -13.21
CA LYS A 85 11.81 -12.14 -14.28
C LYS A 85 11.05 -13.43 -14.58
N ASN A 86 10.60 -14.10 -13.54
CA ASN A 86 9.80 -15.34 -13.64
C ASN A 86 8.32 -15.08 -13.99
N LYS A 87 7.92 -13.82 -14.21
CA LYS A 87 6.54 -13.40 -14.51
C LYS A 87 5.52 -13.71 -13.41
N GLU A 88 5.98 -13.98 -12.18
CA GLU A 88 5.11 -14.13 -11.00
C GLU A 88 4.51 -12.76 -10.60
N ILE A 89 5.29 -11.69 -10.77
CA ILE A 89 4.83 -10.31 -10.62
C ILE A 89 4.90 -9.64 -12.00
N LYS A 90 3.79 -9.06 -12.42
CA LYS A 90 3.67 -8.32 -13.68
C LYS A 90 3.39 -6.85 -13.38
N PRO A 91 4.41 -5.96 -13.43
CA PRO A 91 4.17 -4.52 -13.25
C PRO A 91 3.23 -4.00 -14.33
N ASN A 92 2.17 -3.32 -13.90
CA ASN A 92 1.26 -2.65 -14.83
C ASN A 92 1.82 -1.26 -15.17
N ILE A 93 2.31 -1.09 -16.40
CA ILE A 93 2.81 0.20 -16.89
C ILE A 93 1.67 0.87 -17.64
N TYR A 94 1.14 1.96 -17.08
CA TYR A 94 0.06 2.72 -17.67
C TYR A 94 0.54 3.56 -18.86
N LYS A 95 1.61 4.36 -18.66
CA LYS A 95 2.15 5.22 -19.72
C LYS A 95 3.64 5.49 -19.51
N LYS A 96 4.36 5.64 -20.63
CA LYS A 96 5.74 6.08 -20.65
C LYS A 96 5.81 7.51 -21.21
N PHE A 97 6.63 8.35 -20.60
CA PHE A 97 6.93 9.71 -21.01
C PHE A 97 8.44 9.87 -21.20
N LYS A 98 8.87 10.81 -22.05
CA LYS A 98 10.25 11.25 -22.06
C LYS A 98 10.55 12.04 -20.79
N LEU A 99 11.79 12.08 -20.35
CA LEU A 99 12.17 12.87 -19.17
C LEU A 99 11.81 14.37 -19.35
N SER A 100 11.89 14.90 -20.57
CA SER A 100 11.47 16.26 -20.91
C SER A 100 9.97 16.51 -20.72
N GLU A 101 9.15 15.47 -20.62
CA GLU A 101 7.70 15.53 -20.43
C GLU A 101 7.29 15.29 -18.96
N ALA A 102 8.21 15.46 -18.01
CA ALA A 102 7.96 15.17 -16.60
C ALA A 102 6.76 15.93 -16.03
N SER A 103 6.53 17.18 -16.46
CA SER A 103 5.35 17.97 -16.04
C SER A 103 4.05 17.27 -16.40
N ALA A 104 3.90 16.81 -17.63
CA ALA A 104 2.71 16.10 -18.09
C ALA A 104 2.52 14.75 -17.36
N ALA A 105 3.60 14.07 -17.01
CA ALA A 105 3.55 12.86 -16.21
C ALA A 105 3.04 13.14 -14.78
N HIS A 106 3.49 14.22 -14.15
CA HIS A 106 3.02 14.65 -12.83
C HIS A 106 1.54 15.06 -12.85
N GLU A 107 1.11 15.83 -13.86
CA GLU A 107 -0.29 16.20 -14.04
C GLU A 107 -1.19 14.97 -14.16
N LEU A 108 -0.75 13.96 -14.92
CA LEU A 108 -1.49 12.71 -15.07
C LEU A 108 -1.61 11.94 -13.74
N ILE A 109 -0.54 11.87 -12.92
CA ILE A 109 -0.61 11.23 -11.59
C ILE A 109 -1.58 12.00 -10.69
N GLN A 110 -1.51 13.31 -10.67
CA GLN A 110 -2.36 14.16 -9.82
C GLN A 110 -3.84 14.09 -10.22
N SER A 111 -4.13 13.88 -11.50
CA SER A 111 -5.50 13.76 -11.99
C SER A 111 -6.24 12.52 -11.48
N ARG A 112 -5.52 11.54 -10.90
CA ARG A 112 -6.03 10.21 -10.47
C ARG A 112 -6.67 9.38 -11.59
N ASN A 113 -6.41 9.72 -12.86
CA ASN A 113 -6.92 9.00 -14.03
C ASN A 113 -5.98 7.89 -14.52
N SER A 114 -4.91 7.60 -13.79
CA SER A 114 -3.95 6.56 -14.15
C SER A 114 -4.19 5.29 -13.34
N VAL A 115 -4.11 4.13 -14.00
CA VAL A 115 -4.18 2.81 -13.37
C VAL A 115 -2.89 2.05 -13.68
N GLY A 116 -1.93 2.13 -12.78
CA GLY A 116 -0.61 1.52 -12.92
C GLY A 116 0.53 2.54 -12.86
N SER A 117 1.74 2.09 -13.15
CA SER A 117 2.95 2.91 -13.06
C SER A 117 3.11 3.83 -14.26
N ILE A 118 3.47 5.08 -13.99
CA ILE A 118 3.94 6.04 -15.00
C ILE A 118 5.46 6.03 -14.97
N ILE A 119 6.09 5.90 -16.13
CA ILE A 119 7.54 5.80 -16.26
C ILE A 119 8.07 6.99 -17.04
N LEU A 120 9.13 7.62 -16.53
CA LEU A 120 9.94 8.58 -17.26
C LEU A 120 11.13 7.84 -17.87
N CYS A 121 11.31 8.01 -19.17
CA CYS A 121 12.45 7.46 -19.91
C CYS A 121 13.43 8.61 -20.20
N PRO A 122 14.74 8.43 -19.88
CA PRO A 122 15.76 9.41 -20.21
C PRO A 122 15.93 9.58 -21.72
#